data_0578dcecb0c694aa5dfe08641a22c675
#
_entry.id   0578dcecb0c694aa5dfe08641a22c675
#
_cell.length_a   1.000
_cell.length_b   1.000
_cell.length_c   1.000
_cell.angle_alpha   90.00
_cell.angle_beta   90.00
_cell.angle_gamma   90.00
#
_symmetry.space_group_name_H-M   'P 1'
#
loop_
_entity.id
_entity.type
_entity.pdbx_description
1 polymer ?
#
loop_
_entity_poly.entity_id
_entity_poly.type
_entity_poly.pdbx_seq_one_letter_code
_entity_poly.pdbx_strand_id
1 'polypeptide(L)'
;TKENYDCEDKWKFLIKSKEKDIAVTPWLNYDIICKDRNEEGGLGFMSFKNAANSQHNNGIGGQWIIQEKLSNGPFLSSMLPKRNPPLSTFRIISSSKGGLHVGQAKRNDIRALSCVWRAGRENAATDHTAILFNVHPKTGEILKGTLNTHWYHANPANKKITLSTHSYTHHPDTNKLITGMIVENIQEIMDFVEDAHYKLIPHVPLCGWDVALCGEKNEKLLLEGNFSCNFFRGTFEEMYYFEMVE
;
A
#
# COMPACT_ATOMS: atom_id res chain seq x y z
N THR A 1 -19.81 -6.31 14.29
CA THR A 1 -18.99 -6.22 15.53
C THR A 1 -17.82 -5.29 15.26
N LYS A 2 -17.46 -4.43 16.23
CA LYS A 2 -16.32 -3.51 16.15
C LYS A 2 -14.96 -4.24 16.25
N GLU A 3 -14.96 -5.52 16.33
CA GLU A 3 -13.78 -6.36 16.49
C GLU A 3 -12.94 -6.33 15.20
N ASN A 4 -11.64 -6.10 15.34
CA ASN A 4 -10.65 -5.98 14.29
C ASN A 4 -10.58 -4.63 13.52
N TYR A 5 -11.57 -3.77 13.59
CA TYR A 5 -11.47 -2.41 13.01
C TYR A 5 -10.49 -1.49 13.76
N ASP A 6 -10.04 -1.91 14.93
CA ASP A 6 -9.02 -1.21 15.71
C ASP A 6 -7.63 -1.21 15.03
N CYS A 7 -7.40 -2.09 14.06
CA CYS A 7 -6.17 -2.10 13.26
C CYS A 7 -6.04 -0.92 12.28
N GLU A 8 -7.08 -0.11 12.09
CA GLU A 8 -6.96 1.18 11.40
C GLU A 8 -6.10 2.17 12.20
N ASP A 9 -6.07 2.06 13.52
CA ASP A 9 -5.08 2.72 14.38
C ASP A 9 -3.69 2.10 14.15
N LYS A 10 -2.76 2.89 13.59
CA LYS A 10 -1.41 2.44 13.21
C LYS A 10 -0.62 1.80 14.38
N TRP A 11 -0.81 2.30 15.60
CA TRP A 11 -0.15 1.72 16.77
C TRP A 11 -0.71 0.34 17.13
N LYS A 12 -2.03 0.21 17.17
CA LYS A 12 -2.67 -1.09 17.41
C LYS A 12 -2.36 -2.08 16.30
N PHE A 13 -2.32 -1.63 15.05
CA PHE A 13 -1.86 -2.43 13.92
C PHE A 13 -0.46 -3.00 14.15
N LEU A 14 0.53 -2.16 14.53
CA LEU A 14 1.90 -2.61 14.76
C LEU A 14 2.00 -3.62 15.92
N ILE A 15 1.34 -3.34 17.04
CA ILE A 15 1.34 -4.24 18.19
C ILE A 15 0.72 -5.59 17.82
N LYS A 16 -0.45 -5.57 17.21
CA LYS A 16 -1.19 -6.78 16.83
C LYS A 16 -0.44 -7.60 15.77
N SER A 17 0.23 -6.91 14.83
CA SER A 17 1.07 -7.58 13.84
C SER A 17 2.25 -8.28 14.48
N LYS A 18 2.92 -7.65 15.45
CA LYS A 18 4.01 -8.26 16.20
C LYS A 18 3.55 -9.47 17.01
N GLU A 19 2.40 -9.40 17.67
CA GLU A 19 1.81 -10.51 18.42
C GLU A 19 1.45 -11.70 17.51
N LYS A 20 1.19 -11.44 16.22
CA LYS A 20 0.82 -12.43 15.21
C LYS A 20 1.99 -12.84 14.30
N ASP A 21 3.19 -12.43 14.63
CA ASP A 21 4.41 -12.70 13.86
C ASP A 21 4.30 -12.27 12.39
N ILE A 22 3.73 -11.09 12.16
CA ILE A 22 3.65 -10.44 10.85
C ILE A 22 4.83 -9.47 10.72
N ALA A 23 5.58 -9.59 9.63
CA ALA A 23 6.67 -8.68 9.33
C ALA A 23 6.13 -7.27 9.00
N VAL A 24 6.40 -6.33 9.87
CA VAL A 24 6.06 -4.92 9.73
C VAL A 24 7.30 -4.05 9.84
N THR A 25 7.18 -2.77 9.46
CA THR A 25 8.27 -1.80 9.60
C THR A 25 8.82 -1.78 11.02
N PRO A 26 10.14 -2.01 11.22
CA PRO A 26 10.75 -1.88 12.52
C PRO A 26 10.60 -0.44 13.06
N TRP A 27 10.45 -0.31 14.36
CA TRP A 27 10.54 0.99 15.02
C TRP A 27 11.87 1.10 15.77
N LEU A 28 12.60 2.16 15.48
CA LEU A 28 13.92 2.56 16.01
C LEU A 28 15.13 1.98 15.28
N ASN A 29 15.88 2.84 14.66
CA ASN A 29 17.31 3.10 14.91
C ASN A 29 17.98 3.90 13.87
N TYR A 30 17.94 4.78 13.20
CA TYR A 30 18.82 5.63 12.34
C TYR A 30 18.04 6.78 11.67
N ASP A 31 17.74 6.69 10.41
CA ASP A 31 16.84 7.64 9.77
C ASP A 31 15.42 7.28 10.17
N ILE A 32 14.71 8.21 10.78
CA ILE A 32 13.37 7.97 11.31
C ILE A 32 12.31 8.70 10.53
N ILE A 33 11.12 8.14 10.57
CA ILE A 33 9.89 8.81 10.19
C ILE A 33 8.98 8.93 11.40
N CYS A 34 8.30 10.07 11.48
CA CYS A 34 7.22 10.28 12.45
C CYS A 34 5.91 10.34 11.68
N LYS A 35 4.90 9.62 12.16
CA LYS A 35 3.56 9.59 11.59
C LYS A 35 2.53 9.87 12.67
N ASP A 36 1.50 10.65 12.37
CA ASP A 36 0.31 10.67 13.21
C ASP A 36 -0.45 9.35 13.07
N ARG A 37 -1.00 8.85 14.19
CA ARG A 37 -1.72 7.57 14.23
C ARG A 37 -3.04 7.60 13.47
N ASN A 38 -3.68 8.76 13.40
CA ASN A 38 -5.05 8.91 12.94
C ASN A 38 -5.16 9.66 11.61
N GLU A 39 -4.04 10.21 11.09
CA GLU A 39 -4.05 10.95 9.83
C GLU A 39 -3.78 10.04 8.64
N GLU A 40 -4.51 10.27 7.57
CA GLU A 40 -4.39 9.57 6.28
C GLU A 40 -3.69 10.45 5.25
N GLY A 41 -3.33 9.87 4.12
CA GLY A 41 -2.88 10.63 2.96
C GLY A 41 -1.51 11.30 3.12
N GLY A 42 -0.65 10.83 4.03
CA GLY A 42 0.67 11.42 4.31
C GLY A 42 0.62 12.72 5.09
N LEU A 43 -0.55 13.14 5.57
CA LEU A 43 -0.66 14.23 6.53
C LEU A 43 0.06 13.85 7.83
N GLY A 44 0.77 14.81 8.42
CA GLY A 44 1.56 14.55 9.62
C GLY A 44 2.77 13.63 9.41
N PHE A 45 3.19 13.36 8.16
CA PHE A 45 4.42 12.63 7.87
C PHE A 45 5.64 13.54 7.93
N MET A 46 6.62 13.18 8.75
CA MET A 46 7.90 13.86 8.84
C MET A 46 9.06 12.85 8.74
N SER A 47 10.12 13.21 8.05
CA SER A 47 11.32 12.38 7.90
C SER A 47 12.54 13.11 8.43
N PHE A 48 13.33 12.43 9.25
CA PHE A 48 14.57 12.96 9.83
C PHE A 48 15.74 12.03 9.48
N LYS A 49 16.85 12.62 9.02
CA LYS A 49 18.08 11.88 8.69
C LYS A 49 18.79 11.27 9.89
N ASN A 50 18.43 11.65 11.08
CA ASN A 50 18.95 11.12 12.33
C ASN A 50 17.92 11.37 13.42
N ALA A 51 17.64 10.37 14.23
CA ALA A 51 16.71 10.50 15.36
C ALA A 51 17.10 11.67 16.29
N ALA A 52 18.39 11.94 16.45
CA ALA A 52 18.89 13.06 17.24
C ALA A 52 18.54 14.44 16.68
N ASN A 53 18.20 14.54 15.38
CA ASN A 53 17.81 15.79 14.71
C ASN A 53 16.31 16.01 14.71
N SER A 54 15.54 15.10 15.29
CA SER A 54 14.10 15.25 15.42
C SER A 54 13.76 16.28 16.49
N GLN A 55 13.81 17.55 16.12
CA GLN A 55 13.32 18.63 16.98
C GLN A 55 11.80 18.74 16.81
N HIS A 56 11.07 18.17 17.75
CA HIS A 56 9.63 18.38 17.89
C HIS A 56 9.38 19.72 18.62
N ASN A 57 9.59 20.82 17.93
CA ASN A 57 9.39 22.15 18.51
C ASN A 57 7.95 22.67 18.48
N ASN A 58 7.01 21.94 17.96
CA ASN A 58 5.67 22.46 17.73
C ASN A 58 4.63 21.62 18.45
N GLY A 59 4.60 21.67 19.78
CA GLY A 59 3.40 21.35 20.59
C GLY A 59 2.50 20.26 20.00
N ILE A 60 3.08 19.17 19.52
CA ILE A 60 2.34 18.10 18.86
C ILE A 60 1.58 17.36 19.94
N GLY A 61 0.42 17.91 20.29
CA GLY A 61 -0.59 17.18 21.02
C GLY A 61 -1.18 16.16 20.07
N GLY A 62 -0.59 14.97 19.99
CA GLY A 62 -1.05 13.93 19.10
C GLY A 62 -0.44 12.59 19.47
N GLN A 63 -1.00 11.55 18.91
CA GLN A 63 -0.48 10.20 19.08
C GLN A 63 0.44 9.88 17.90
N TRP A 64 1.73 10.02 18.11
CA TRP A 64 2.75 9.81 17.09
C TRP A 64 3.41 8.46 17.23
N ILE A 65 3.77 7.86 16.10
CA ILE A 65 4.67 6.72 16.03
C ILE A 65 5.96 7.13 15.34
N ILE A 66 7.06 6.61 15.83
CA ILE A 66 8.38 6.78 15.24
C ILE A 66 8.82 5.43 14.71
N GLN A 67 9.20 5.38 13.44
CA GLN A 67 9.62 4.16 12.76
C GLN A 67 10.94 4.39 12.03
N GLU A 68 11.67 3.31 11.78
CA GLU A 68 12.81 3.33 10.88
C GLU A 68 12.38 3.77 9.49
N LYS A 69 13.20 4.62 8.85
CA LYS A 69 12.98 5.00 7.46
C LYS A 69 13.45 3.87 6.55
N LEU A 70 12.50 3.24 5.89
CA LEU A 70 12.79 2.20 4.91
C LEU A 70 13.28 2.78 3.59
N SER A 71 14.06 1.99 2.87
CA SER A 71 14.48 2.25 1.50
C SER A 71 13.95 1.16 0.56
N ASN A 72 13.71 1.55 -0.69
CA ASN A 72 13.29 0.59 -1.72
C ASN A 72 14.35 -0.49 -1.94
N GLY A 73 13.92 -1.72 -2.03
CA GLY A 73 14.79 -2.84 -2.39
C GLY A 73 15.37 -2.72 -3.81
N PRO A 74 16.37 -3.53 -4.17
CA PRO A 74 17.09 -3.44 -5.45
C PRO A 74 16.19 -3.51 -6.66
N PHE A 75 15.18 -4.38 -6.64
CA PHE A 75 14.23 -4.51 -7.75
C PHE A 75 13.53 -3.19 -8.04
N LEU A 76 12.89 -2.58 -7.04
CA LEU A 76 12.19 -1.30 -7.21
C LEU A 76 13.16 -0.16 -7.50
N SER A 77 14.30 -0.10 -6.81
CA SER A 77 15.33 0.93 -7.01
C SER A 77 15.86 0.93 -8.45
N SER A 78 15.85 -0.21 -9.12
CA SER A 78 16.26 -0.30 -10.52
C SER A 78 15.35 0.47 -11.47
N MET A 79 14.09 0.69 -11.09
CA MET A 79 13.04 1.33 -11.90
C MET A 79 12.79 2.78 -11.54
N LEU A 80 13.13 3.16 -10.31
CA LEU A 80 12.83 4.45 -9.73
C LEU A 80 13.91 5.50 -10.01
N PRO A 81 13.63 6.80 -9.80
CA PRO A 81 14.63 7.85 -9.86
C PRO A 81 15.78 7.60 -8.88
N LYS A 82 17.00 8.00 -9.26
CA LYS A 82 18.18 7.87 -8.39
C LYS A 82 18.23 8.92 -7.27
N ARG A 83 17.54 10.05 -7.46
CA ARG A 83 17.54 11.16 -6.50
C ARG A 83 16.31 11.07 -5.60
N ASN A 84 16.54 10.75 -4.33
CA ASN A 84 15.55 10.76 -3.27
C ASN A 84 14.16 10.24 -3.69
N PRO A 85 14.04 9.03 -4.25
CA PRO A 85 12.73 8.47 -4.46
C PRO A 85 12.09 8.19 -3.10
N PRO A 86 10.78 8.43 -2.94
CA PRO A 86 10.09 7.98 -1.75
C PRO A 86 10.05 6.46 -1.70
N LEU A 87 9.73 5.90 -0.55
CA LEU A 87 9.39 4.50 -0.44
C LEU A 87 8.19 4.23 -1.36
N SER A 88 8.38 3.32 -2.31
CA SER A 88 7.35 2.92 -3.27
C SER A 88 6.66 1.66 -2.77
N THR A 89 5.33 1.69 -2.76
CA THR A 89 4.54 0.63 -2.15
C THR A 89 3.70 -0.12 -3.17
N PHE A 90 3.30 -1.33 -2.81
CA PHE A 90 2.24 -2.06 -3.47
C PHE A 90 0.96 -1.88 -2.67
N ARG A 91 -0.09 -1.31 -3.28
CA ARG A 91 -1.43 -1.33 -2.73
C ARG A 91 -2.10 -2.61 -3.21
N ILE A 92 -2.39 -3.50 -2.25
CA ILE A 92 -3.08 -4.76 -2.52
C ILE A 92 -4.43 -4.73 -1.81
N ILE A 93 -5.48 -4.98 -2.56
CA ILE A 93 -6.82 -5.10 -2.00
C ILE A 93 -7.08 -6.58 -1.75
N SER A 94 -7.49 -6.89 -0.53
CA SER A 94 -7.97 -8.22 -0.18
C SER A 94 -9.39 -8.16 0.35
N SER A 95 -10.13 -9.23 0.14
CA SER A 95 -11.47 -9.39 0.69
C SER A 95 -11.60 -10.65 1.54
N SER A 96 -12.58 -10.65 2.44
CA SER A 96 -12.91 -11.76 3.31
C SER A 96 -14.41 -12.06 3.26
N LYS A 97 -14.75 -13.31 2.90
CA LYS A 97 -16.12 -13.84 3.06
C LYS A 97 -16.48 -14.08 4.53
N GLY A 98 -15.48 -14.21 5.41
CA GLY A 98 -15.68 -14.41 6.85
C GLY A 98 -16.39 -13.25 7.54
N GLY A 99 -16.39 -12.04 6.95
CA GLY A 99 -17.18 -10.90 7.42
C GLY A 99 -18.69 -11.06 7.21
N LEU A 100 -19.12 -11.94 6.32
CA LEU A 100 -20.52 -12.19 5.98
C LEU A 100 -21.15 -13.34 6.79
N HIS A 101 -20.34 -14.14 7.47
CA HIS A 101 -20.77 -15.31 8.20
C HIS A 101 -20.67 -15.13 9.70
N VAL A 102 -21.68 -15.63 10.43
CA VAL A 102 -21.61 -15.75 11.89
C VAL A 102 -20.79 -16.99 12.20
N GLY A 103 -19.51 -16.81 12.49
CA GLY A 103 -18.60 -17.93 12.79
C GLY A 103 -17.13 -17.54 12.70
N GLN A 104 -16.24 -18.51 12.84
CA GLN A 104 -14.81 -18.29 12.67
C GLN A 104 -14.49 -18.21 11.17
N ALA A 105 -13.92 -17.09 10.74
CA ALA A 105 -13.37 -16.96 9.40
C ALA A 105 -12.24 -17.96 9.19
N LYS A 106 -12.18 -18.53 7.99
CA LYS A 106 -11.13 -19.48 7.58
C LYS A 106 -10.13 -18.75 6.67
N ARG A 107 -8.90 -19.24 6.64
CA ARG A 107 -7.88 -18.68 5.73
C ARG A 107 -8.35 -18.68 4.27
N ASN A 108 -9.09 -19.72 3.86
CA ASN A 108 -9.61 -19.84 2.50
C ASN A 108 -10.78 -18.89 2.17
N ASP A 109 -11.32 -18.22 3.17
CA ASP A 109 -12.34 -17.18 2.94
C ASP A 109 -11.73 -15.86 2.46
N ILE A 110 -10.40 -15.74 2.48
CA ILE A 110 -9.67 -14.53 2.17
C ILE A 110 -8.96 -14.65 0.83
N ARG A 111 -9.09 -13.61 0.01
CA ARG A 111 -8.45 -13.50 -1.31
C ARG A 111 -7.88 -12.10 -1.54
N ALA A 112 -6.66 -12.04 -2.05
CA ALA A 112 -6.10 -10.83 -2.65
C ALA A 112 -6.67 -10.66 -4.07
N LEU A 113 -7.28 -9.51 -4.32
CA LEU A 113 -8.07 -9.25 -5.52
C LEU A 113 -7.30 -8.47 -6.58
N SER A 114 -6.50 -7.50 -6.16
CA SER A 114 -5.79 -6.60 -7.07
C SER A 114 -4.48 -6.14 -6.49
N CYS A 115 -3.57 -5.74 -7.36
CA CYS A 115 -2.28 -5.20 -7.00
C CYS A 115 -1.98 -3.96 -7.85
N VAL A 116 -1.59 -2.87 -7.19
CA VAL A 116 -1.14 -1.64 -7.82
C VAL A 116 0.20 -1.26 -7.23
N TRP A 117 1.21 -1.11 -8.08
CA TRP A 117 2.48 -0.54 -7.67
C TRP A 117 2.44 0.99 -7.76
N ARG A 118 2.75 1.66 -6.66
CA ARG A 118 2.90 3.11 -6.57
C ARG A 118 4.35 3.49 -6.84
N ALA A 119 4.68 3.78 -8.10
CA ALA A 119 6.03 4.17 -8.50
C ALA A 119 6.31 5.62 -8.07
N GLY A 120 7.14 5.79 -7.06
CA GLY A 120 7.42 7.08 -6.45
C GLY A 120 8.13 8.05 -7.39
N ARG A 121 7.79 9.34 -7.30
CA ARG A 121 8.35 10.44 -8.12
C ARG A 121 9.61 11.02 -7.48
N GLU A 122 10.50 11.56 -8.31
CA GLU A 122 11.73 12.22 -7.85
C GLU A 122 11.44 13.34 -6.85
N ASN A 123 12.16 13.33 -5.72
CA ASN A 123 12.04 14.31 -4.63
C ASN A 123 10.65 14.39 -3.97
N ALA A 124 9.75 13.46 -4.21
CA ALA A 124 8.50 13.40 -3.46
C ALA A 124 8.76 12.89 -2.03
N ALA A 125 8.04 13.44 -1.05
CA ALA A 125 8.16 13.01 0.34
C ALA A 125 7.53 11.64 0.59
N THR A 126 6.46 11.34 -0.16
CA THR A 126 5.69 10.10 -0.07
C THR A 126 5.28 9.64 -1.47
N ASP A 127 4.68 8.46 -1.57
CA ASP A 127 4.17 7.91 -2.82
C ASP A 127 2.77 8.43 -3.24
N HIS A 128 2.26 9.48 -2.60
CA HIS A 128 0.94 10.05 -2.95
C HIS A 128 0.86 10.65 -4.35
N THR A 129 1.97 11.15 -4.87
CA THR A 129 2.08 11.66 -6.25
C THR A 129 2.61 10.62 -7.22
N ALA A 130 2.69 9.35 -6.79
CA ALA A 130 3.21 8.26 -7.57
C ALA A 130 2.41 8.00 -8.84
N ILE A 131 3.06 7.37 -9.80
CA ILE A 131 2.37 6.72 -10.90
C ILE A 131 1.84 5.37 -10.39
N LEU A 132 0.57 5.12 -10.59
CA LEU A 132 -0.11 3.90 -10.19
C LEU A 132 -0.07 2.90 -11.34
N PHE A 133 0.87 1.98 -11.30
CA PHE A 133 0.95 0.89 -12.28
C PHE A 133 0.15 -0.31 -11.80
N ASN A 134 -0.75 -0.81 -12.63
CA ASN A 134 -1.41 -2.08 -12.35
C ASN A 134 -0.42 -3.22 -12.44
N VAL A 135 -0.51 -4.15 -11.52
CA VAL A 135 0.27 -5.39 -11.52
C VAL A 135 -0.70 -6.56 -11.62
N HIS A 136 -0.49 -7.41 -12.60
CA HIS A 136 -1.31 -8.60 -12.76
C HIS A 136 -1.12 -9.54 -11.57
N PRO A 137 -2.17 -9.87 -10.80
CA PRO A 137 -2.05 -10.53 -9.50
C PRO A 137 -1.50 -11.96 -9.57
N LYS A 138 -1.57 -12.62 -10.72
CA LYS A 138 -1.05 -13.99 -10.89
C LYS A 138 0.34 -14.03 -11.54
N THR A 139 0.58 -13.16 -12.54
CA THR A 139 1.83 -13.23 -13.32
C THR A 139 2.89 -12.26 -12.82
N GLY A 140 2.50 -11.24 -12.04
CA GLY A 140 3.39 -10.15 -11.64
C GLY A 140 3.70 -9.14 -12.75
N GLU A 141 3.11 -9.30 -13.93
CA GLU A 141 3.34 -8.38 -15.04
C GLU A 141 2.84 -6.98 -14.69
N ILE A 142 3.73 -5.99 -14.84
CA ILE A 142 3.37 -4.58 -14.66
C ILE A 142 2.70 -4.09 -15.93
N LEU A 143 1.46 -3.69 -15.79
CA LEU A 143 0.62 -3.21 -16.87
C LEU A 143 0.73 -1.68 -17.00
N LYS A 144 -0.27 -1.06 -17.60
CA LYS A 144 -0.31 0.41 -17.75
C LYS A 144 -0.51 1.10 -16.41
N GLY A 145 0.09 2.28 -16.30
CA GLY A 145 -0.04 3.16 -15.12
C GLY A 145 -0.91 4.37 -15.37
N THR A 146 -1.35 5.01 -14.29
CA THR A 146 -2.11 6.28 -14.31
C THR A 146 -1.76 7.14 -13.09
N LEU A 147 -2.23 8.37 -13.07
CA LEU A 147 -2.13 9.26 -11.91
C LEU A 147 -3.38 9.20 -11.05
N ASN A 148 -3.23 9.44 -9.74
CA ASN A 148 -4.36 9.56 -8.82
C ASN A 148 -5.42 10.58 -9.25
N THR A 149 -4.98 11.67 -9.88
CA THR A 149 -5.84 12.78 -10.30
C THR A 149 -6.58 12.51 -11.61
N HIS A 150 -6.22 11.46 -12.34
CA HIS A 150 -6.74 11.21 -13.68
C HIS A 150 -7.75 10.05 -13.77
N TRP A 151 -8.16 9.48 -12.63
CA TRP A 151 -9.12 8.36 -12.66
C TRP A 151 -10.50 8.78 -13.13
N TYR A 152 -10.92 10.00 -12.76
CA TYR A 152 -12.21 10.52 -13.12
C TYR A 152 -12.08 11.95 -13.62
N HIS A 153 -12.54 12.20 -14.84
CA HIS A 153 -12.88 13.53 -15.29
C HIS A 153 -14.37 13.74 -15.08
N ALA A 154 -14.73 14.47 -14.04
CA ALA A 154 -16.08 14.99 -13.92
C ALA A 154 -16.19 16.18 -14.87
N ASN A 155 -17.05 16.08 -15.90
CA ASN A 155 -17.43 17.22 -16.69
C ASN A 155 -18.68 17.85 -16.05
N PRO A 156 -18.56 19.02 -15.37
CA PRO A 156 -19.69 19.64 -14.70
C PRO A 156 -20.82 20.06 -15.64
N ALA A 157 -20.50 20.30 -16.93
CA ALA A 157 -21.49 20.77 -17.92
C ALA A 157 -22.47 19.67 -18.37
N ASN A 158 -22.05 18.42 -18.37
CA ASN A 158 -22.90 17.31 -18.84
C ASN A 158 -23.12 16.21 -17.80
N LYS A 159 -22.65 16.40 -16.56
CA LYS A 159 -22.74 15.43 -15.47
C LYS A 159 -22.19 14.04 -15.80
N LYS A 160 -21.32 13.93 -16.80
CA LYS A 160 -20.67 12.67 -17.17
C LYS A 160 -19.34 12.53 -16.43
N ILE A 161 -19.18 11.37 -15.81
CA ILE A 161 -17.91 10.91 -15.29
C ILE A 161 -17.29 10.03 -16.37
N THR A 162 -16.12 10.42 -16.89
CA THR A 162 -15.38 9.62 -17.87
C THR A 162 -14.09 9.12 -17.22
N LEU A 163 -13.74 7.87 -17.48
CA LEU A 163 -12.45 7.33 -17.11
C LEU A 163 -11.36 8.03 -17.93
N SER A 164 -10.24 8.35 -17.28
CA SER A 164 -9.11 8.93 -17.98
C SER A 164 -8.52 7.94 -18.98
N THR A 165 -8.22 8.43 -20.18
CA THR A 165 -7.47 7.69 -21.21
C THR A 165 -5.94 7.86 -21.05
N HIS A 166 -5.48 8.72 -20.15
CA HIS A 166 -4.04 8.89 -19.90
C HIS A 166 -3.45 7.65 -19.27
N SER A 167 -2.53 7.02 -19.97
CA SER A 167 -1.80 5.86 -19.51
C SER A 167 -0.30 6.08 -19.62
N TYR A 168 0.43 5.61 -18.60
CA TYR A 168 1.88 5.61 -18.56
C TYR A 168 2.38 4.20 -18.83
N THR A 169 3.35 4.08 -19.74
CA THR A 169 4.12 2.85 -19.96
C THR A 169 5.54 2.99 -19.44
N HIS A 170 5.99 4.22 -19.25
CA HIS A 170 7.32 4.58 -18.77
C HIS A 170 7.22 5.38 -17.47
N HIS A 171 8.23 5.28 -16.63
CA HIS A 171 8.36 6.16 -15.47
C HIS A 171 8.72 7.57 -15.97
N PRO A 172 7.92 8.61 -15.66
CA PRO A 172 8.12 9.93 -16.28
C PRO A 172 9.44 10.62 -15.90
N ASP A 173 9.99 10.35 -14.71
CA ASP A 173 11.22 11.00 -14.26
C ASP A 173 12.47 10.27 -14.78
N THR A 174 12.39 8.98 -15.09
CA THR A 174 13.54 8.19 -15.57
C THR A 174 13.45 7.82 -17.04
N ASN A 175 12.29 7.99 -17.64
CA ASN A 175 11.94 7.50 -18.99
C ASN A 175 12.19 5.99 -19.17
N LYS A 176 12.24 5.24 -18.08
CA LYS A 176 12.41 3.80 -18.12
C LYS A 176 11.09 3.13 -18.46
N LEU A 177 11.12 2.17 -19.38
CA LEU A 177 9.96 1.33 -19.68
C LEU A 177 9.65 0.47 -18.46
N ILE A 178 8.41 0.56 -17.99
CA ILE A 178 7.90 -0.15 -16.80
C ILE A 178 6.92 -1.25 -17.21
N THR A 179 6.03 -0.93 -18.16
CA THR A 179 5.06 -1.91 -18.66
C THR A 179 5.76 -3.13 -19.24
N GLY A 180 5.30 -4.32 -18.89
CA GLY A 180 5.88 -5.60 -19.29
C GLY A 180 7.00 -6.11 -18.37
N MET A 181 7.45 -5.31 -17.39
CA MET A 181 8.35 -5.83 -16.36
C MET A 181 7.56 -6.77 -15.42
N ILE A 182 8.27 -7.71 -14.83
CA ILE A 182 7.67 -8.73 -13.96
C ILE A 182 8.09 -8.47 -12.50
N VAL A 183 7.12 -8.35 -11.62
CA VAL A 183 7.33 -8.43 -10.18
C VAL A 183 7.53 -9.90 -9.84
N GLU A 184 8.77 -10.27 -9.55
CA GLU A 184 9.09 -11.65 -9.18
C GLU A 184 8.35 -12.06 -7.88
N ASN A 185 7.95 -13.32 -7.83
CA ASN A 185 7.29 -13.90 -6.66
C ASN A 185 6.02 -13.15 -6.22
N ILE A 186 5.26 -12.59 -7.18
CA ILE A 186 4.03 -11.85 -6.87
C ILE A 186 3.08 -12.69 -5.99
N GLN A 187 3.01 -13.99 -6.20
CA GLN A 187 2.15 -14.87 -5.41
C GLN A 187 2.54 -14.85 -3.93
N GLU A 188 3.83 -14.83 -3.62
CA GLU A 188 4.28 -14.71 -2.22
C GLU A 188 3.88 -13.39 -1.56
N ILE A 189 3.78 -12.31 -2.35
CA ILE A 189 3.31 -11.01 -1.86
C ILE A 189 1.80 -11.06 -1.61
N MET A 190 1.06 -11.69 -2.52
CA MET A 190 -0.39 -11.90 -2.35
C MET A 190 -0.69 -12.78 -1.14
N ASP A 191 0.01 -13.91 -1.01
CA ASP A 191 -0.15 -14.83 0.12
C ASP A 191 0.20 -14.15 1.45
N PHE A 192 1.23 -13.31 1.48
CA PHE A 192 1.60 -12.51 2.65
C PHE A 192 0.46 -11.58 3.09
N VAL A 193 -0.19 -10.91 2.15
CA VAL A 193 -1.33 -10.02 2.44
C VAL A 193 -2.55 -10.82 2.89
N GLU A 194 -2.85 -11.94 2.23
CA GLU A 194 -3.96 -12.80 2.63
C GLU A 194 -3.76 -13.37 4.03
N ASP A 195 -2.53 -13.75 4.36
CA ASP A 195 -2.16 -14.25 5.68
C ASP A 195 -2.27 -13.17 6.76
N ALA A 196 -1.81 -11.96 6.44
CA ALA A 196 -1.96 -10.80 7.31
C ALA A 196 -3.44 -10.46 7.56
N HIS A 197 -4.26 -10.44 6.51
CA HIS A 197 -5.70 -10.22 6.62
C HIS A 197 -6.36 -11.27 7.53
N TYR A 198 -6.04 -12.55 7.31
CA TYR A 198 -6.58 -13.63 8.14
C TYR A 198 -6.17 -13.49 9.62
N LYS A 199 -4.92 -13.20 9.89
CA LYS A 199 -4.39 -13.12 11.25
C LYS A 199 -4.84 -11.87 12.02
N LEU A 200 -4.97 -10.74 11.33
CA LEU A 200 -5.21 -9.44 11.96
C LEU A 200 -6.69 -9.08 12.02
N ILE A 201 -7.39 -9.26 10.89
CA ILE A 201 -8.74 -8.68 10.69
C ILE A 201 -9.68 -9.60 9.89
N PRO A 202 -9.78 -10.89 10.21
CA PRO A 202 -10.46 -11.89 9.37
C PRO A 202 -11.94 -11.60 9.08
N HIS A 203 -12.58 -10.75 9.89
CA HIS A 203 -13.98 -10.36 9.76
C HIS A 203 -14.20 -9.01 9.07
N VAL A 204 -13.14 -8.31 8.66
CA VAL A 204 -13.25 -7.10 7.85
C VAL A 204 -13.45 -7.51 6.40
N PRO A 205 -14.58 -7.15 5.75
CA PRO A 205 -14.89 -7.66 4.41
C PRO A 205 -13.88 -7.24 3.35
N LEU A 206 -13.24 -6.06 3.54
CA LEU A 206 -12.36 -5.45 2.58
C LEU A 206 -11.27 -4.64 3.26
N CYS A 207 -10.03 -4.82 2.79
CA CYS A 207 -8.90 -4.01 3.24
C CYS A 207 -7.91 -3.75 2.10
N GLY A 208 -7.42 -2.52 2.01
CA GLY A 208 -6.30 -2.13 1.15
C GLY A 208 -5.01 -2.11 1.96
N TRP A 209 -4.08 -2.98 1.63
CA TRP A 209 -2.80 -3.13 2.30
C TRP A 209 -1.68 -2.40 1.57
N ASP A 210 -0.84 -1.70 2.31
CA ASP A 210 0.37 -1.10 1.77
C ASP A 210 1.56 -1.99 2.12
N VAL A 211 2.17 -2.58 1.08
CA VAL A 211 3.31 -3.48 1.19
C VAL A 211 4.54 -2.82 0.56
N ALA A 212 5.64 -2.80 1.29
CA ALA A 212 6.93 -2.37 0.78
C ALA A 212 7.84 -3.57 0.52
N LEU A 213 8.66 -3.48 -0.54
CA LEU A 213 9.78 -4.36 -0.79
C LEU A 213 11.06 -3.62 -0.44
N CYS A 214 11.71 -4.00 0.63
CA CYS A 214 12.83 -3.29 1.25
C CYS A 214 14.06 -4.17 1.41
N GLY A 215 15.16 -3.53 1.84
CA GLY A 215 16.38 -4.26 2.13
C GLY A 215 17.04 -4.87 0.90
N GLU A 216 18.17 -5.52 1.08
CA GLU A 216 18.97 -6.09 -0.01
C GLU A 216 18.30 -7.28 -0.72
N LYS A 217 17.37 -7.95 -0.05
CA LYS A 217 16.68 -9.15 -0.54
C LYS A 217 15.23 -8.88 -0.96
N ASN A 218 14.82 -7.61 -1.11
CA ASN A 218 13.42 -7.24 -1.37
C ASN A 218 12.45 -7.83 -0.30
N GLU A 219 12.79 -7.69 0.96
CA GLU A 219 11.99 -8.18 2.07
C GLU A 219 10.61 -7.52 2.08
N LYS A 220 9.58 -8.33 2.30
CA LYS A 220 8.18 -7.87 2.34
C LYS A 220 7.88 -7.30 3.74
N LEU A 221 7.49 -6.04 3.80
CA LEU A 221 7.04 -5.39 5.04
C LEU A 221 5.65 -4.79 4.84
N LEU A 222 4.77 -5.07 5.78
CA LEU A 222 3.45 -4.47 5.84
C LEU A 222 3.53 -3.12 6.54
N LEU A 223 3.07 -2.06 5.87
CA LEU A 223 3.14 -0.69 6.40
C LEU A 223 1.85 -0.30 7.13
N GLU A 224 0.71 -0.60 6.54
CA GLU A 224 -0.61 -0.28 7.07
C GLU A 224 -1.72 -1.05 6.36
N GLY A 225 -2.90 -1.12 7.02
CA GLY A 225 -4.15 -1.58 6.44
C GLY A 225 -5.16 -0.42 6.40
N ASN A 226 -5.79 -0.20 5.25
CA ASN A 226 -6.75 0.86 5.00
C ASN A 226 -8.14 0.27 4.75
N PHE A 227 -9.12 0.61 5.58
CA PHE A 227 -10.49 0.09 5.46
C PHE A 227 -11.35 0.94 4.53
N SER A 228 -10.97 2.20 4.33
CA SER A 228 -11.54 3.11 3.33
C SER A 228 -10.87 2.96 1.95
N CYS A 229 -10.44 1.74 1.59
CA CYS A 229 -9.73 1.51 0.35
C CYS A 229 -10.60 1.77 -0.87
N ASN A 230 -10.04 2.46 -1.85
CA ASN A 230 -10.73 2.78 -3.09
C ASN A 230 -10.52 1.63 -4.09
N PHE A 231 -11.57 0.87 -4.38
CA PHE A 231 -11.57 -0.25 -5.30
C PHE A 231 -11.15 0.09 -6.73
N PHE A 232 -11.42 1.31 -7.15
CA PHE A 232 -11.33 1.68 -8.56
C PHE A 232 -9.94 2.10 -9.02
N ARG A 233 -8.94 1.96 -8.17
CA ARG A 233 -7.56 2.35 -8.50
C ARG A 233 -6.68 1.22 -9.03
N GLY A 234 -7.25 0.12 -9.43
CA GLY A 234 -6.54 -1.01 -10.02
C GLY A 234 -7.39 -1.72 -11.06
N THR A 235 -6.76 -2.45 -11.96
CA THR A 235 -7.49 -3.44 -12.74
C THR A 235 -7.78 -4.62 -11.83
N PHE A 236 -9.06 -4.89 -11.67
CA PHE A 236 -9.52 -6.14 -11.11
C PHE A 236 -9.37 -7.21 -12.20
N GLU A 237 -8.95 -8.40 -11.83
CA GLU A 237 -9.48 -9.55 -12.54
C GLU A 237 -10.95 -9.64 -12.13
N GLU A 238 -11.85 -9.26 -13.03
CA GLU A 238 -13.30 -9.29 -12.80
C GLU A 238 -13.76 -10.65 -12.26
N MET A 239 -13.16 -11.74 -12.74
CA MET A 239 -13.45 -13.09 -12.28
C MET A 239 -13.26 -13.27 -10.78
N TYR A 240 -12.16 -12.78 -10.19
CA TYR A 240 -11.97 -12.90 -8.73
C TYR A 240 -12.95 -12.09 -7.93
N TYR A 241 -13.31 -10.92 -8.44
CA TYR A 241 -14.30 -10.10 -7.77
C TYR A 241 -15.65 -10.78 -7.72
N PHE A 242 -16.10 -11.34 -8.83
CA PHE A 242 -17.38 -12.07 -8.90
C PHE A 242 -17.36 -13.33 -8.05
N GLU A 243 -16.30 -14.13 -8.10
CA GLU A 243 -16.14 -15.31 -7.23
C GLU A 243 -16.19 -15.00 -5.73
N MET A 244 -15.85 -13.78 -5.34
CA MET A 244 -15.87 -13.36 -3.93
C MET A 244 -17.20 -12.73 -3.52
N VAL A 245 -18.00 -12.26 -4.46
CA VAL A 245 -19.31 -11.62 -4.19
C VAL A 245 -20.45 -12.65 -4.27
N GLU A 246 -20.31 -13.72 -5.06
CA GLU A 246 -21.21 -14.88 -5.08
C GLU A 246 -21.00 -15.79 -3.86
#